data_7a29523f692eda90427ab9ddc191f14d
#
_entry.id   7a29523f692eda90427ab9ddc191f14d
#
_cell.length_a   1.000
_cell.length_b   1.000
_cell.length_c   1.000
_cell.angle_alpha   90.00
_cell.angle_beta   90.00
_cell.angle_gamma   90.00
#
_symmetry.space_group_name_H-M   'P 1'
#
loop_
_entity.id
_entity.type
_entity.pdbx_description
1 polymer ?
#
loop_
_entity_poly.entity_id
_entity_poly.type
_entity_poly.pdbx_seq_one_letter_code
_entity_poly.pdbx_strand_id
1 'polypeptide(L)'
;MLFCIVALLSTCLASDEIGDPAPRFHAKTTAGDRFDNASVKGKVVLFEFWTTWCKYCEGEAELVDDIAREFSGKGLIVLAVDVLEPDQRVKKYLADHPRSVPIVLTKDTNLAAMYNASSYPIYVVVDRDGNIAGEQRGAAGERGLRRMLKRAGIEAKATEG
;
A
#
# COMPACT_ATOMS: atom_id res chain seq x y z
N MET A 1 23.19 38.14 -35.61
CA MET A 1 23.00 36.71 -35.43
C MET A 1 22.53 36.47 -34.00
N LEU A 2 21.25 36.20 -33.84
CA LEU A 2 20.61 36.02 -32.52
C LEU A 2 20.49 34.53 -32.27
N PHE A 3 21.28 33.97 -31.32
CA PHE A 3 21.19 32.55 -30.91
C PHE A 3 20.04 32.39 -29.93
N CYS A 4 18.98 31.79 -30.40
CA CYS A 4 17.84 31.41 -29.57
C CYS A 4 18.21 30.07 -28.85
N ILE A 5 18.55 30.16 -27.55
CA ILE A 5 18.76 28.97 -26.70
C ILE A 5 17.36 28.48 -26.28
N VAL A 6 16.91 27.42 -26.92
CA VAL A 6 15.71 26.67 -26.48
C VAL A 6 16.11 25.80 -25.30
N ALA A 7 15.76 26.23 -24.09
CA ALA A 7 15.87 25.42 -22.89
C ALA A 7 14.78 24.33 -22.93
N LEU A 8 15.15 23.10 -23.22
CA LEU A 8 14.31 21.92 -23.05
C LEU A 8 14.13 21.67 -21.55
N LEU A 9 12.98 22.08 -21.01
CA LEU A 9 12.52 21.63 -19.70
C LEU A 9 12.17 20.14 -19.82
N SER A 10 13.10 19.28 -19.44
CA SER A 10 12.84 17.86 -19.20
C SER A 10 11.98 17.76 -17.93
N THR A 11 10.68 17.60 -18.08
CA THR A 11 9.81 17.18 -16.97
C THR A 11 10.14 15.73 -16.65
N CYS A 12 11.00 15.52 -15.65
CA CYS A 12 11.24 14.23 -15.07
C CYS A 12 9.94 13.78 -14.38
N LEU A 13 9.19 12.88 -15.00
CA LEU A 13 8.14 12.12 -14.31
C LEU A 13 8.88 11.19 -13.36
N ALA A 14 8.94 11.56 -12.08
CA ALA A 14 9.46 10.69 -11.03
C ALA A 14 8.54 9.48 -10.94
N SER A 15 8.99 8.34 -11.43
CA SER A 15 8.44 7.05 -11.05
C SER A 15 9.01 6.73 -9.67
N ASP A 16 8.16 6.40 -8.70
CA ASP A 16 8.60 5.92 -7.40
C ASP A 16 9.41 4.63 -7.60
N GLU A 17 10.72 4.71 -7.40
CA GLU A 17 11.61 3.56 -7.53
C GLU A 17 11.87 2.90 -6.17
N ILE A 18 12.20 1.60 -6.20
CA ILE A 18 12.60 0.87 -4.98
C ILE A 18 13.84 1.55 -4.39
N GLY A 19 13.75 1.93 -3.10
CA GLY A 19 14.77 2.69 -2.38
C GLY A 19 14.49 4.18 -2.28
N ASP A 20 13.53 4.70 -3.04
CA ASP A 20 13.11 6.10 -2.92
C ASP A 20 12.32 6.34 -1.62
N PRO A 21 12.40 7.55 -1.04
CA PRO A 21 11.55 7.92 0.09
C PRO A 21 10.07 7.83 -0.29
N ALA A 22 9.28 7.14 0.55
CA ALA A 22 7.84 7.08 0.37
C ALA A 22 7.23 8.49 0.42
N PRO A 23 6.26 8.81 -0.46
CA PRO A 23 5.62 10.12 -0.47
C PRO A 23 4.93 10.42 0.86
N ARG A 24 4.69 11.71 1.13
CA ARG A 24 3.95 12.13 2.33
C ARG A 24 2.49 11.72 2.20
N PHE A 25 1.99 11.01 3.20
CA PHE A 25 0.62 10.57 3.24
C PHE A 25 -0.09 10.94 4.55
N HIS A 26 -1.39 10.91 4.49
CA HIS A 26 -2.28 10.86 5.64
C HIS A 26 -3.37 9.83 5.34
N ALA A 27 -3.81 9.11 6.36
CA ALA A 27 -4.89 8.14 6.25
C ALA A 27 -5.69 8.10 7.55
N LYS A 28 -7.01 7.98 7.41
CA LYS A 28 -7.89 7.70 8.53
C LYS A 28 -8.67 6.43 8.22
N THR A 29 -8.61 5.47 9.12
CA THR A 29 -9.33 4.21 8.98
C THR A 29 -10.81 4.36 9.27
N THR A 30 -11.60 3.39 8.84
CA THR A 30 -13.05 3.32 9.19
C THR A 30 -13.29 3.15 10.69
N ALA A 31 -12.29 2.67 11.45
CA ALA A 31 -12.32 2.59 12.91
C ALA A 31 -11.93 3.91 13.59
N GLY A 32 -11.41 4.89 12.84
CA GLY A 32 -11.03 6.22 13.34
C GLY A 32 -9.53 6.40 13.61
N ASP A 33 -8.71 5.36 13.49
CA ASP A 33 -7.26 5.45 13.65
C ASP A 33 -6.66 6.32 12.56
N ARG A 34 -5.61 7.07 12.92
CA ARG A 34 -4.92 7.99 12.01
C ARG A 34 -3.48 7.54 11.79
N PHE A 35 -3.06 7.57 10.54
CA PHE A 35 -1.71 7.23 10.11
C PHE A 35 -1.13 8.33 9.21
N ASP A 36 0.15 8.59 9.38
CA ASP A 36 0.99 9.44 8.54
C ASP A 36 2.44 8.96 8.61
N ASN A 37 3.34 9.57 7.85
CA ASN A 37 4.75 9.18 7.85
C ASN A 37 5.40 9.24 9.25
N ALA A 38 4.97 10.14 10.13
CA ALA A 38 5.54 10.27 11.48
C ALA A 38 5.04 9.14 12.40
N SER A 39 3.74 8.82 12.33
CA SER A 39 3.13 7.79 13.19
C SER A 39 3.58 6.37 12.85
N VAL A 40 4.00 6.12 11.61
CA VAL A 40 4.49 4.81 11.16
C VAL A 40 6.02 4.67 11.19
N LYS A 41 6.74 5.69 11.65
CA LYS A 41 8.21 5.65 11.72
C LYS A 41 8.72 4.44 12.49
N GLY A 42 9.70 3.72 11.94
CA GLY A 42 10.25 2.50 12.52
C GLY A 42 9.38 1.26 12.35
N LYS A 43 8.27 1.37 11.64
CA LYS A 43 7.40 0.25 11.26
C LYS A 43 7.54 -0.04 9.77
N VAL A 44 7.26 -1.28 9.38
CA VAL A 44 7.03 -1.63 7.99
C VAL A 44 5.56 -1.42 7.68
N VAL A 45 5.27 -0.79 6.55
CA VAL A 45 3.88 -0.56 6.12
C VAL A 45 3.62 -1.27 4.81
N LEU A 46 2.54 -2.02 4.76
CA LEU A 46 1.97 -2.58 3.52
C LEU A 46 0.71 -1.81 3.19
N PHE A 47 0.72 -1.09 2.08
CA PHE A 47 -0.47 -0.53 1.45
C PHE A 47 -1.02 -1.54 0.44
N GLU A 48 -2.29 -1.87 0.56
CA GLU A 48 -3.08 -2.60 -0.44
C GLU A 48 -4.08 -1.62 -1.06
N PHE A 49 -3.98 -1.34 -2.35
CA PHE A 49 -4.99 -0.57 -3.08
C PHE A 49 -5.96 -1.54 -3.76
N TRP A 50 -7.25 -1.39 -3.49
CA TRP A 50 -8.27 -2.34 -3.92
C TRP A 50 -9.60 -1.66 -4.26
N THR A 51 -10.52 -2.41 -4.86
CA THR A 51 -11.90 -1.99 -5.11
C THR A 51 -12.86 -3.17 -4.88
N THR A 52 -14.15 -2.88 -4.65
CA THR A 52 -15.17 -3.92 -4.39
C THR A 52 -15.45 -4.81 -5.61
N TRP A 53 -15.16 -4.36 -6.81
CA TRP A 53 -15.36 -5.09 -8.07
C TRP A 53 -14.11 -5.81 -8.58
N CYS A 54 -13.01 -5.73 -7.87
CA CYS A 54 -11.73 -6.32 -8.25
C CYS A 54 -11.66 -7.80 -7.83
N LYS A 55 -11.81 -8.70 -8.78
CA LYS A 55 -11.77 -10.16 -8.53
C LYS A 55 -10.44 -10.67 -8.01
N TYR A 56 -9.33 -10.10 -8.49
CA TYR A 56 -8.00 -10.44 -7.97
C TYR A 56 -7.80 -9.95 -6.54
N CYS A 57 -8.35 -8.80 -6.19
CA CYS A 57 -8.31 -8.29 -4.82
C CYS A 57 -9.10 -9.21 -3.87
N GLU A 58 -10.30 -9.64 -4.27
CA GLU A 58 -11.11 -10.60 -3.54
C GLU A 58 -10.35 -11.91 -3.30
N GLY A 59 -9.67 -12.42 -4.35
CA GLY A 59 -8.89 -13.67 -4.28
C GLY A 59 -7.66 -13.60 -3.37
N GLU A 60 -7.10 -12.41 -3.12
CA GLU A 60 -5.93 -12.22 -2.25
C GLU A 60 -6.26 -11.63 -0.87
N ALA A 61 -7.52 -11.26 -0.61
CA ALA A 61 -7.94 -10.59 0.62
C ALA A 61 -7.59 -11.39 1.88
N GLU A 62 -7.89 -12.69 1.89
CA GLU A 62 -7.57 -13.57 3.03
C GLU A 62 -6.07 -13.70 3.24
N LEU A 63 -5.29 -13.81 2.17
CA LEU A 63 -3.82 -13.85 2.24
C LEU A 63 -3.24 -12.59 2.88
N VAL A 64 -3.75 -11.40 2.52
CA VAL A 64 -3.32 -10.13 3.12
C VAL A 64 -3.67 -10.07 4.59
N ASP A 65 -4.87 -10.52 4.96
CA ASP A 65 -5.33 -10.59 6.35
C ASP A 65 -4.48 -11.58 7.17
N ASP A 66 -4.11 -12.73 6.60
CA ASP A 66 -3.23 -13.72 7.24
C ASP A 66 -1.82 -13.18 7.48
N ILE A 67 -1.25 -12.51 6.49
CA ILE A 67 0.05 -11.83 6.61
C ILE A 67 -0.01 -10.77 7.70
N ALA A 68 -1.07 -9.97 7.76
CA ALA A 68 -1.24 -8.97 8.80
C ALA A 68 -1.27 -9.59 10.20
N ARG A 69 -1.98 -10.71 10.38
CA ARG A 69 -2.03 -11.45 11.66
C ARG A 69 -0.67 -12.05 12.02
N GLU A 70 0.00 -12.69 11.08
CA GLU A 70 1.30 -13.33 11.30
C GLU A 70 2.36 -12.33 11.79
N PHE A 71 2.33 -11.11 11.25
CA PHE A 71 3.34 -10.09 11.53
C PHE A 71 2.88 -8.96 12.45
N SER A 72 1.69 -9.05 13.05
CA SER A 72 1.13 -7.99 13.92
C SER A 72 2.07 -7.60 15.08
N GLY A 73 2.73 -8.59 15.71
CA GLY A 73 3.70 -8.37 16.79
C GLY A 73 5.10 -7.99 16.31
N LYS A 74 5.38 -7.95 14.99
CA LYS A 74 6.72 -7.73 14.42
C LYS A 74 6.88 -6.35 13.79
N GLY A 75 5.93 -5.46 14.01
CA GLY A 75 5.98 -4.09 13.54
C GLY A 75 5.52 -3.90 12.10
N LEU A 76 4.67 -4.79 11.57
CA LEU A 76 3.95 -4.59 10.32
C LEU A 76 2.65 -3.83 10.59
N ILE A 77 2.40 -2.81 9.78
CA ILE A 77 1.11 -2.12 9.64
C ILE A 77 0.59 -2.42 8.24
N VAL A 78 -0.66 -2.88 8.14
CA VAL A 78 -1.33 -3.06 6.85
C VAL A 78 -2.47 -2.06 6.76
N LEU A 79 -2.58 -1.33 5.64
CA LEU A 79 -3.69 -0.43 5.35
C LEU A 79 -4.30 -0.83 4.01
N ALA A 80 -5.54 -1.31 4.02
CA ALA A 80 -6.29 -1.62 2.82
C ALA A 80 -7.05 -0.36 2.37
N VAL A 81 -6.58 0.26 1.30
CA VAL A 81 -7.05 1.53 0.76
C VAL A 81 -8.03 1.26 -0.38
N ASP A 82 -9.30 1.56 -0.15
CA ASP A 82 -10.32 1.59 -1.20
C ASP A 82 -10.07 2.74 -2.16
N VAL A 83 -10.25 2.52 -3.47
CA VAL A 83 -9.96 3.53 -4.47
C VAL A 83 -11.20 3.93 -5.26
N LEU A 84 -11.59 5.22 -5.11
CA LEU A 84 -12.61 5.91 -5.91
C LEU A 84 -14.02 5.27 -5.89
N GLU A 85 -14.42 4.69 -4.76
CA GLU A 85 -15.75 4.15 -4.60
C GLU A 85 -16.58 4.92 -3.55
N PRO A 86 -17.92 4.97 -3.71
CA PRO A 86 -18.80 5.52 -2.69
C PRO A 86 -18.72 4.72 -1.38
N ASP A 87 -18.61 5.39 -0.24
CA ASP A 87 -18.53 4.77 1.10
C ASP A 87 -19.58 3.70 1.34
N GLN A 88 -20.81 3.95 0.92
CA GLN A 88 -21.91 3.01 1.12
C GLN A 88 -21.69 1.69 0.37
N ARG A 89 -21.09 1.74 -0.82
CA ARG A 89 -20.74 0.55 -1.59
C ARG A 89 -19.70 -0.27 -0.84
N VAL A 90 -18.63 0.37 -0.40
CA VAL A 90 -17.54 -0.29 0.34
C VAL A 90 -18.07 -0.90 1.63
N LYS A 91 -18.87 -0.16 2.41
CA LYS A 91 -19.48 -0.67 3.66
C LYS A 91 -20.38 -1.87 3.42
N LYS A 92 -21.21 -1.84 2.36
CA LYS A 92 -22.07 -2.96 2.00
C LYS A 92 -21.25 -4.19 1.62
N TYR A 93 -20.22 -4.00 0.79
CA TYR A 93 -19.32 -5.08 0.39
C TYR A 93 -18.64 -5.72 1.60
N LEU A 94 -18.10 -4.92 2.52
CA LEU A 94 -17.41 -5.40 3.72
C LEU A 94 -18.33 -6.10 4.72
N ALA A 95 -19.64 -5.86 4.68
CA ALA A 95 -20.61 -6.62 5.49
C ALA A 95 -20.69 -8.08 5.05
N ASP A 96 -20.56 -8.33 3.75
CA ASP A 96 -20.59 -9.69 3.17
C ASP A 96 -19.17 -10.30 3.06
N HIS A 97 -18.13 -9.46 3.00
CA HIS A 97 -16.72 -9.82 2.85
C HIS A 97 -15.88 -9.15 3.95
N PRO A 98 -16.00 -9.60 5.21
CA PRO A 98 -15.30 -8.95 6.32
C PRO A 98 -13.78 -9.08 6.18
N ARG A 99 -13.07 -7.99 6.56
CA ARG A 99 -11.61 -7.92 6.56
C ARG A 99 -11.10 -7.69 7.99
N SER A 100 -9.97 -8.27 8.32
CA SER A 100 -9.32 -8.05 9.63
C SER A 100 -8.28 -6.92 9.62
N VAL A 101 -7.88 -6.46 8.44
CA VAL A 101 -6.97 -5.32 8.30
C VAL A 101 -7.72 -3.98 8.36
N PRO A 102 -7.07 -2.90 8.83
CA PRO A 102 -7.61 -1.56 8.79
C PRO A 102 -7.99 -1.12 7.38
N ILE A 103 -9.23 -0.66 7.21
CA ILE A 103 -9.77 -0.14 5.95
C ILE A 103 -9.69 1.37 5.93
N VAL A 104 -9.19 1.92 4.83
CA VAL A 104 -9.13 3.37 4.56
C VAL A 104 -9.98 3.67 3.33
N LEU A 105 -10.91 4.61 3.44
CA LEU A 105 -11.73 5.05 2.32
C LEU A 105 -11.02 6.16 1.53
N THR A 106 -11.24 6.21 0.23
CA THR A 106 -10.62 7.20 -0.68
C THR A 106 -10.68 8.64 -0.15
N LYS A 107 -11.80 9.06 0.42
CA LYS A 107 -11.99 10.42 0.94
C LYS A 107 -11.14 10.76 2.16
N ASP A 108 -10.65 9.74 2.86
CA ASP A 108 -9.93 9.85 4.13
C ASP A 108 -8.42 9.75 3.97
N THR A 109 -7.92 9.82 2.72
CA THR A 109 -6.49 9.67 2.39
C THR A 109 -6.11 10.30 1.06
N ASN A 110 -4.82 10.59 0.88
CA ASN A 110 -4.21 10.98 -0.40
C ASN A 110 -3.43 9.82 -1.05
N LEU A 111 -3.39 8.64 -0.42
CA LEU A 111 -2.52 7.52 -0.84
C LEU A 111 -2.73 7.09 -2.28
N ALA A 112 -3.98 6.95 -2.73
CA ALA A 112 -4.28 6.52 -4.10
C ALA A 112 -3.68 7.46 -5.16
N ALA A 113 -3.72 8.76 -4.90
CA ALA A 113 -3.11 9.78 -5.78
C ALA A 113 -1.58 9.73 -5.72
N MET A 114 -1.00 9.58 -4.52
CA MET A 114 0.46 9.54 -4.33
C MET A 114 1.11 8.36 -5.06
N TYR A 115 0.45 7.20 -5.09
CA TYR A 115 0.95 6.00 -5.76
C TYR A 115 0.33 5.77 -7.14
N ASN A 116 -0.38 6.75 -7.70
CA ASN A 116 -1.05 6.65 -9.01
C ASN A 116 -1.83 5.32 -9.16
N ALA A 117 -2.69 5.03 -8.17
CA ALA A 117 -3.44 3.79 -8.09
C ALA A 117 -4.56 3.76 -9.14
N SER A 118 -4.29 3.14 -10.29
CA SER A 118 -5.17 3.08 -11.46
C SER A 118 -5.50 1.66 -11.94
N SER A 119 -4.84 0.64 -11.40
CA SER A 119 -5.13 -0.78 -11.65
C SER A 119 -5.06 -1.53 -10.32
N TYR A 120 -5.79 -2.64 -10.16
CA TYR A 120 -5.94 -3.28 -8.87
C TYR A 120 -5.76 -4.80 -8.94
N PRO A 121 -5.23 -5.41 -7.85
CA PRO A 121 -4.65 -4.77 -6.67
C PRO A 121 -3.32 -4.07 -6.98
N ILE A 122 -2.93 -3.10 -6.13
CA ILE A 122 -1.55 -2.62 -6.05
C ILE A 122 -1.08 -2.82 -4.63
N TYR A 123 0.11 -3.34 -4.48
CA TYR A 123 0.78 -3.49 -3.20
C TYR A 123 2.03 -2.62 -3.17
N VAL A 124 2.18 -1.84 -2.10
CA VAL A 124 3.39 -1.06 -1.85
C VAL A 124 3.86 -1.38 -0.44
N VAL A 125 5.14 -1.73 -0.31
CA VAL A 125 5.77 -1.95 0.99
C VAL A 125 6.77 -0.84 1.26
N VAL A 126 6.62 -0.19 2.40
CA VAL A 126 7.54 0.84 2.91
C VAL A 126 8.30 0.27 4.09
N ASP A 127 9.61 0.43 4.10
CA ASP A 127 10.50 -0.08 5.14
C ASP A 127 10.49 0.82 6.41
N ARG A 128 11.25 0.42 7.43
CA ARG A 128 11.33 1.12 8.71
C ARG A 128 11.96 2.51 8.63
N ASP A 129 12.74 2.76 7.60
CA ASP A 129 13.40 4.05 7.33
C ASP A 129 12.50 4.99 6.51
N GLY A 130 11.37 4.48 6.04
CA GLY A 130 10.38 5.23 5.25
C GLY A 130 10.66 5.20 3.76
N ASN A 131 11.43 4.23 3.26
CA ASN A 131 11.71 4.07 1.84
C ASN A 131 10.85 2.95 1.23
N ILE A 132 10.57 3.04 -0.07
CA ILE A 132 9.83 2.03 -0.81
C ILE A 132 10.70 0.77 -0.94
N ALA A 133 10.31 -0.32 -0.30
CA ALA A 133 11.00 -1.61 -0.35
C ALA A 133 10.45 -2.54 -1.47
N GLY A 134 9.27 -2.24 -1.99
CA GLY A 134 8.68 -3.00 -3.07
C GLY A 134 7.34 -2.45 -3.52
N GLU A 135 7.07 -2.61 -4.80
CA GLU A 135 5.79 -2.34 -5.44
C GLU A 135 5.41 -3.51 -6.33
N GLN A 136 4.14 -3.88 -6.37
CA GLN A 136 3.57 -4.88 -7.26
C GLN A 136 2.21 -4.39 -7.76
N ARG A 137 2.07 -4.27 -9.07
CA ARG A 137 0.80 -4.00 -9.75
C ARG A 137 0.20 -5.31 -10.26
N GLY A 138 -1.06 -5.57 -9.93
CA GLY A 138 -1.72 -6.85 -10.12
C GLY A 138 -1.47 -7.81 -8.94
N ALA A 139 -2.09 -8.99 -9.02
CA ALA A 139 -1.98 -10.02 -8.00
C ALA A 139 -0.50 -10.37 -7.71
N ALA A 140 -0.14 -10.39 -6.44
CA ALA A 140 1.23 -10.66 -6.00
C ALA A 140 1.45 -12.12 -5.61
N GLY A 141 0.41 -12.78 -5.13
CA GLY A 141 0.49 -14.07 -4.48
C GLY A 141 1.33 -14.04 -3.20
N GLU A 142 1.25 -15.10 -2.43
CA GLU A 142 1.97 -15.20 -1.16
C GLU A 142 3.48 -14.96 -1.32
N ARG A 143 4.08 -15.57 -2.34
CA ARG A 143 5.52 -15.44 -2.61
C ARG A 143 5.92 -14.01 -2.94
N GLY A 144 5.11 -13.29 -3.68
CA GLY A 144 5.35 -11.90 -4.04
C GLY A 144 5.30 -10.97 -2.82
N LEU A 145 4.22 -11.09 -2.03
CA LEU A 145 4.05 -10.30 -0.81
C LEU A 145 5.16 -10.57 0.20
N ARG A 146 5.47 -11.84 0.49
CA ARG A 146 6.55 -12.21 1.42
C ARG A 146 7.92 -11.72 0.96
N ARG A 147 8.21 -11.72 -0.34
CA ARG A 147 9.46 -11.20 -0.89
C ARG A 147 9.60 -9.69 -0.67
N MET A 148 8.53 -8.92 -0.86
CA MET A 148 8.54 -7.47 -0.59
C MET A 148 8.73 -7.19 0.90
N LEU A 149 8.03 -7.90 1.78
CA LEU A 149 8.17 -7.79 3.22
C LEU A 149 9.58 -8.15 3.71
N LYS A 150 10.19 -9.18 3.13
CA LYS A 150 11.57 -9.57 3.42
C LYS A 150 12.56 -8.45 3.09
N ARG A 151 12.39 -7.79 1.95
CA ARG A 151 13.20 -6.60 1.58
C ARG A 151 13.05 -5.45 2.59
N ALA A 152 11.87 -5.30 3.18
CA ALA A 152 11.59 -4.31 4.22
C ALA A 152 12.07 -4.75 5.63
N GLY A 153 12.69 -5.92 5.75
CA GLY A 153 13.20 -6.43 7.02
C GLY A 153 12.18 -7.18 7.88
N ILE A 154 11.11 -7.71 7.26
CA ILE A 154 10.15 -8.60 7.93
C ILE A 154 10.21 -10.00 7.29
N GLU A 155 10.51 -10.99 8.12
CA GLU A 155 10.50 -12.40 7.72
C GLU A 155 9.70 -13.25 8.71
N ALA A 156 9.08 -14.32 8.21
CA ALA A 156 8.59 -15.39 9.08
C ALA A 156 9.79 -15.96 9.87
N LYS A 157 9.56 -16.36 11.12
CA LYS A 157 10.57 -17.17 11.81
C LYS A 157 10.80 -18.42 10.95
N ALA A 158 12.07 -18.75 10.68
CA ALA A 158 12.39 -20.08 10.16
C ALA A 158 11.77 -21.09 11.13
N THR A 159 10.87 -21.93 10.62
CA THR A 159 10.46 -23.12 11.36
C THR A 159 11.70 -23.99 11.45
N GLU A 160 12.34 -23.99 12.61
CA GLU A 160 13.33 -25.03 12.93
C GLU A 160 12.57 -26.37 12.90
N GLY A 161 12.84 -27.16 11.82
CA GLY A 161 12.33 -28.51 11.68
C GLY A 161 13.15 -29.52 12.47
#